data_27645e49e6510af89c8c3034fb8bc131
#
_entry.id   27645e49e6510af89c8c3034fb8bc131
#
_cell.length_a   1.000
_cell.length_b   1.000
_cell.length_c   1.000
_cell.angle_alpha   90.00
_cell.angle_beta   90.00
_cell.angle_gamma   90.00
#
_symmetry.space_group_name_H-M   'P 1'
#
loop_
_entity.id
_entity.type
_entity.pdbx_description
1 polymer ?
#
loop_
_entity_poly.entity_id
_entity_poly.type
_entity_poly.pdbx_seq_one_letter_code
_entity_poly.pdbx_strand_id
1 'polypeptide(L)'
;MIELLNGAWTYLVPFVVLLTILVFVHEMGHYSVARFFGVSVETFSIGFGRALVTWKDKAGTDWKIGWLPLGGYVKFLGDEDATSVKKSEAPVTLAPGQRMFHEQPLYARAAVVAAGPAANFLFAIIVLAVVFATMGQSFTPAVVDAVIEDTAASDAGVKAGDRIVEIDGQAIERFEELQLIVSTSPNIALDLVVERDQQPVSLVVTPRSREFVDRFGGKQKVGFLGVSRSGKLEHVRHGPVMAVWYATRETWRLSVLTLKNVWRMISGSRPADDLRGVI
;
A
#
# COMPACT_ATOMS: atom_id res chain seq x y z
N MET A 1 10.24 29.18 17.42
CA MET A 1 11.42 28.74 16.62
C MET A 1 11.95 27.39 17.09
N ILE A 2 12.19 27.18 18.39
CA ILE A 2 12.66 25.89 18.95
C ILE A 2 11.60 24.77 18.80
N GLU A 3 10.32 25.07 18.99
CA GLU A 3 9.23 24.09 18.78
C GLU A 3 9.05 23.68 17.32
N LEU A 4 9.23 24.60 16.37
CA LEU A 4 9.22 24.30 14.93
C LEU A 4 10.41 23.43 14.53
N LEU A 5 11.59 23.64 15.11
CA LEU A 5 12.77 22.83 14.88
C LEU A 5 12.61 21.41 15.49
N ASN A 6 12.08 21.32 16.72
CA ASN A 6 11.80 20.03 17.35
C ASN A 6 10.73 19.25 16.58
N GLY A 7 9.67 19.92 16.07
CA GLY A 7 8.67 19.31 15.21
C GLY A 7 9.27 18.77 13.90
N ALA A 8 10.14 19.54 13.24
CA ALA A 8 10.77 19.14 12.00
C ALA A 8 11.65 17.87 12.16
N TRP A 9 12.44 17.78 13.23
CA TRP A 9 13.26 16.59 13.52
C TRP A 9 12.41 15.35 13.81
N THR A 10 11.28 15.51 14.49
CA THR A 10 10.37 14.40 14.82
C THR A 10 9.82 13.71 13.57
N TYR A 11 9.64 14.43 12.46
CA TYR A 11 9.16 13.87 11.20
C TYR A 11 10.29 13.54 10.22
N LEU A 12 11.33 14.39 10.14
CA LEU A 12 12.41 14.24 9.17
C LEU A 12 13.25 13.00 9.43
N VAL A 13 13.60 12.74 10.68
CA VAL A 13 14.47 11.58 11.01
C VAL A 13 13.76 10.25 10.71
N PRO A 14 12.51 9.99 11.16
CA PRO A 14 11.81 8.76 10.78
C PRO A 14 11.59 8.64 9.28
N PHE A 15 11.31 9.75 8.59
CA PHE A 15 11.16 9.75 7.13
C PHE A 15 12.45 9.30 6.43
N VAL A 16 13.60 9.89 6.79
CA VAL A 16 14.90 9.53 6.17
C VAL A 16 15.27 8.08 6.48
N VAL A 17 15.02 7.61 7.70
CA VAL A 17 15.26 6.21 8.09
C VAL A 17 14.39 5.27 7.26
N LEU A 18 13.10 5.55 7.17
CA LEU A 18 12.17 4.72 6.38
C LEU A 18 12.54 4.71 4.90
N LEU A 19 12.86 5.88 4.34
CA LEU A 19 13.29 6.01 2.95
C LEU A 19 14.55 5.19 2.69
N THR A 20 15.55 5.27 3.58
CA THR A 20 16.80 4.50 3.47
C THR A 20 16.54 2.99 3.47
N ILE A 21 15.64 2.51 4.35
CA ILE A 21 15.25 1.09 4.40
C ILE A 21 14.56 0.68 3.10
N LEU A 22 13.60 1.48 2.61
CA LEU A 22 12.87 1.18 1.37
C LEU A 22 13.79 1.17 0.15
N VAL A 23 14.73 2.10 0.07
CA VAL A 23 15.74 2.15 -0.99
C VAL A 23 16.66 0.94 -0.90
N PHE A 24 17.16 0.61 0.29
CA PHE A 24 17.99 -0.59 0.48
C PHE A 24 17.28 -1.85 0.00
N VAL A 25 16.02 -2.05 0.38
CA VAL A 25 15.21 -3.22 -0.04
C VAL A 25 15.01 -3.23 -1.55
N HIS A 26 14.75 -2.07 -2.14
CA HIS A 26 14.58 -1.90 -3.59
C HIS A 26 15.84 -2.31 -4.35
N GLU A 27 16.98 -1.73 -3.99
CA GLU A 27 18.27 -2.02 -4.62
C GLU A 27 18.70 -3.49 -4.38
N MET A 28 18.39 -4.03 -3.19
CA MET A 28 18.62 -5.44 -2.88
C MET A 28 17.79 -6.37 -3.77
N GLY A 29 16.58 -5.96 -4.16
CA GLY A 29 15.77 -6.67 -5.15
C GLY A 29 16.50 -6.79 -6.48
N HIS A 30 16.96 -5.67 -7.04
CA HIS A 30 17.73 -5.63 -8.29
C HIS A 30 19.01 -6.47 -8.18
N TYR A 31 19.77 -6.26 -7.12
CA TYR A 31 21.01 -7.00 -6.87
C TYR A 31 20.79 -8.50 -6.80
N SER A 32 19.83 -8.96 -6.02
CA SER A 32 19.58 -10.37 -5.78
C SER A 32 19.18 -11.11 -7.06
N VAL A 33 18.26 -10.51 -7.84
CA VAL A 33 17.79 -11.13 -9.09
C VAL A 33 18.87 -11.05 -10.19
N ALA A 34 19.63 -9.96 -10.25
CA ALA A 34 20.77 -9.86 -11.17
C ALA A 34 21.80 -10.96 -10.89
N ARG A 35 22.15 -11.16 -9.62
CA ARG A 35 23.06 -12.23 -9.19
C ARG A 35 22.51 -13.63 -9.49
N PHE A 36 21.20 -13.84 -9.33
CA PHE A 36 20.55 -15.10 -9.68
C PHE A 36 20.68 -15.45 -11.16
N PHE A 37 20.58 -14.44 -12.05
CA PHE A 37 20.82 -14.64 -13.50
C PHE A 37 22.29 -14.59 -13.89
N GLY A 38 23.23 -14.49 -12.94
CA GLY A 38 24.67 -14.48 -13.20
C GLY A 38 25.19 -13.15 -13.72
N VAL A 39 24.41 -12.07 -13.61
CA VAL A 39 24.87 -10.71 -13.93
C VAL A 39 25.86 -10.24 -12.90
N SER A 40 26.99 -9.69 -13.36
CA SER A 40 28.01 -9.13 -12.49
C SER A 40 27.64 -7.73 -12.04
N VAL A 41 27.68 -7.52 -10.73
CA VAL A 41 27.41 -6.22 -10.12
C VAL A 41 28.72 -5.58 -9.74
N GLU A 42 28.99 -4.40 -10.28
CA GLU A 42 30.19 -3.61 -10.00
C GLU A 42 30.07 -2.89 -8.66
N THR A 43 28.96 -2.16 -8.47
CA THR A 43 28.75 -1.36 -7.27
C THR A 43 27.31 -1.52 -6.75
N PHE A 44 27.20 -1.64 -5.42
CA PHE A 44 25.95 -1.51 -4.67
C PHE A 44 26.08 -0.33 -3.72
N SER A 45 25.24 0.69 -3.88
CA SER A 45 25.32 1.89 -3.04
C SER A 45 24.00 2.21 -2.35
N ILE A 46 24.08 2.50 -1.04
CA ILE A 46 23.02 3.12 -0.27
C ILE A 46 23.41 4.59 -0.08
N GLY A 47 22.58 5.48 -0.57
CA GLY A 47 22.87 6.91 -0.58
C GLY A 47 23.75 7.34 -1.76
N PHE A 48 23.82 8.65 -1.94
CA PHE A 48 24.58 9.30 -2.99
C PHE A 48 25.78 10.08 -2.43
N GLY A 49 26.65 10.54 -3.34
CA GLY A 49 27.78 11.41 -3.06
C GLY A 49 29.00 10.67 -2.55
N ARG A 50 29.81 11.34 -1.70
CA ARG A 50 31.06 10.78 -1.19
C ARG A 50 30.78 9.57 -0.30
N ALA A 51 31.46 8.46 -0.55
CA ALA A 51 31.34 7.27 0.26
C ALA A 51 31.91 7.49 1.67
N LEU A 52 31.12 7.21 2.69
CA LEU A 52 31.55 7.20 4.10
C LEU A 52 32.22 5.88 4.44
N VAL A 53 31.69 4.78 3.90
CA VAL A 53 32.22 3.41 4.10
C VAL A 53 32.19 2.70 2.76
N THR A 54 33.23 1.93 2.49
CA THR A 54 33.33 1.05 1.31
C THR A 54 33.94 -0.28 1.70
N TRP A 55 33.38 -1.37 1.16
CA TRP A 55 33.97 -2.70 1.28
C TRP A 55 33.66 -3.52 0.04
N LYS A 56 34.45 -4.55 -0.22
CA LYS A 56 34.25 -5.47 -1.33
C LYS A 56 33.76 -6.83 -0.81
N ASP A 57 32.71 -7.36 -1.42
CA ASP A 57 32.24 -8.68 -1.07
C ASP A 57 33.03 -9.79 -1.80
N LYS A 58 32.74 -11.05 -1.45
CA LYS A 58 33.39 -12.23 -2.07
C LYS A 58 33.04 -12.38 -3.56
N ALA A 59 31.98 -11.76 -4.02
CA ALA A 59 31.53 -11.79 -5.40
C ALA A 59 32.14 -10.68 -6.26
N GLY A 60 32.98 -9.82 -5.65
CA GLY A 60 33.66 -8.71 -6.30
C GLY A 60 32.85 -7.43 -6.39
N THR A 61 31.68 -7.34 -5.75
CA THR A 61 30.88 -6.12 -5.71
C THR A 61 31.42 -5.13 -4.70
N ASP A 62 31.57 -3.87 -5.11
CA ASP A 62 31.94 -2.76 -4.21
C ASP A 62 30.68 -2.21 -3.53
N TRP A 63 30.58 -2.46 -2.22
CA TRP A 63 29.50 -1.93 -1.39
C TRP A 63 29.87 -0.56 -0.88
N LYS A 64 28.93 0.40 -0.95
CA LYS A 64 29.15 1.80 -0.57
C LYS A 64 27.99 2.31 0.28
N ILE A 65 28.31 3.11 1.29
CA ILE A 65 27.35 3.92 2.03
C ILE A 65 27.72 5.38 1.75
N GLY A 66 26.86 6.08 1.02
CA GLY A 66 27.00 7.50 0.72
C GLY A 66 26.59 8.39 1.88
N TRP A 67 27.09 9.62 1.92
CA TRP A 67 26.78 10.58 2.99
C TRP A 67 25.34 11.13 2.89
N LEU A 68 24.72 11.11 1.70
CA LEU A 68 23.39 11.60 1.46
C LEU A 68 22.40 10.41 1.37
N PRO A 69 21.60 10.13 2.42
CA PRO A 69 20.73 8.93 2.48
C PRO A 69 19.42 9.12 1.72
N LEU A 70 19.45 9.77 0.55
CA LEU A 70 18.28 10.06 -0.28
C LEU A 70 18.32 9.23 -1.57
N GLY A 71 18.40 7.91 -1.44
CA GLY A 71 18.42 7.03 -2.61
C GLY A 71 19.49 5.94 -2.52
N GLY A 72 19.70 5.24 -3.62
CA GLY A 72 20.70 4.20 -3.79
C GLY A 72 20.82 3.85 -5.25
N TYR A 73 21.71 2.92 -5.58
CA TYR A 73 21.82 2.38 -6.92
C TYR A 73 22.61 1.06 -6.95
N VAL A 74 22.25 0.24 -7.93
CA VAL A 74 23.03 -0.93 -8.33
C VAL A 74 23.63 -0.63 -9.69
N LYS A 75 24.98 -0.67 -9.81
CA LYS A 75 25.68 -0.54 -11.08
C LYS A 75 26.09 -1.90 -11.57
N PHE A 76 25.62 -2.30 -12.73
CA PHE A 76 26.04 -3.53 -13.36
C PHE A 76 27.35 -3.37 -14.15
N LEU A 77 28.04 -4.44 -14.32
CA LEU A 77 29.29 -4.43 -15.09
C LEU A 77 29.00 -4.07 -16.56
N GLY A 78 29.71 -3.05 -17.05
CA GLY A 78 29.57 -2.54 -18.41
C GLY A 78 28.51 -1.46 -18.59
N ASP A 79 27.91 -0.96 -17.51
CA ASP A 79 27.05 0.23 -17.57
C ASP A 79 27.88 1.52 -17.43
N GLU A 80 27.55 2.55 -18.23
CA GLU A 80 28.19 3.87 -18.08
C GLU A 80 27.77 4.58 -16.82
N ASP A 81 26.49 4.49 -16.49
CA ASP A 81 25.89 5.14 -15.34
C ASP A 81 25.20 4.15 -14.39
N ALA A 82 24.82 4.66 -13.22
CA ALA A 82 24.14 3.85 -12.20
C ALA A 82 22.69 3.51 -12.53
N THR A 83 22.14 4.03 -13.63
CA THR A 83 20.73 3.77 -14.05
C THR A 83 20.62 2.59 -14.99
N SER A 84 21.72 2.03 -15.44
CA SER A 84 21.80 0.91 -16.42
C SER A 84 21.09 1.20 -17.76
N VAL A 85 20.88 2.49 -18.06
CA VAL A 85 20.18 2.92 -19.29
C VAL A 85 21.10 2.90 -20.48
N LYS A 86 22.37 3.25 -20.27
CA LYS A 86 23.39 3.31 -21.33
C LYS A 86 24.41 2.20 -21.17
N LYS A 87 24.76 1.56 -22.28
CA LYS A 87 25.88 0.64 -22.35
C LYS A 87 27.17 1.43 -22.50
N SER A 88 28.22 1.03 -21.76
CA SER A 88 29.55 1.60 -21.95
C SER A 88 30.05 1.35 -23.38
N GLU A 89 30.54 2.38 -24.03
CA GLU A 89 31.20 2.26 -25.33
C GLU A 89 32.66 1.77 -25.20
N ALA A 90 33.22 1.85 -23.99
CA ALA A 90 34.57 1.36 -23.73
C ALA A 90 34.60 -0.19 -23.69
N PRO A 91 35.63 -0.82 -24.29
CA PRO A 91 35.77 -2.28 -24.21
C PRO A 91 35.96 -2.72 -22.76
N VAL A 92 35.00 -3.47 -22.24
CA VAL A 92 35.08 -4.07 -20.90
C VAL A 92 35.72 -5.44 -21.00
N THR A 93 36.88 -5.60 -20.37
CA THR A 93 37.54 -6.91 -20.27
C THR A 93 36.84 -7.73 -19.20
N LEU A 94 36.11 -8.76 -19.62
CA LEU A 94 35.41 -9.67 -18.71
C LEU A 94 36.39 -10.69 -18.11
N ALA A 95 36.36 -10.86 -16.80
CA ALA A 95 36.98 -11.99 -16.15
C ALA A 95 36.15 -13.27 -16.39
N PRO A 96 36.75 -14.47 -16.30
CA PRO A 96 36.03 -15.73 -16.47
C PRO A 96 34.81 -15.81 -15.54
N GLY A 97 33.64 -16.06 -16.13
CA GLY A 97 32.38 -16.17 -15.40
C GLY A 97 31.61 -14.85 -15.18
N GLN A 98 32.16 -13.71 -15.58
CA GLN A 98 31.43 -12.44 -15.56
C GLN A 98 30.47 -12.33 -16.76
N ARG A 99 29.30 -11.75 -16.52
CA ARG A 99 28.28 -11.49 -17.57
C ARG A 99 27.75 -10.07 -17.45
N MET A 100 27.54 -9.42 -18.58
CA MET A 100 26.96 -8.08 -18.64
C MET A 100 25.42 -8.15 -18.58
N PHE A 101 24.79 -7.14 -18.01
CA PHE A 101 23.34 -7.02 -17.95
C PHE A 101 22.71 -6.96 -19.35
N HIS A 102 23.28 -6.17 -20.24
CA HIS A 102 22.76 -5.97 -21.59
C HIS A 102 22.84 -7.22 -22.50
N GLU A 103 23.70 -8.18 -22.18
CA GLU A 103 23.86 -9.45 -22.90
C GLU A 103 22.87 -10.52 -22.44
N GLN A 104 22.14 -10.25 -21.33
CA GLN A 104 21.15 -11.18 -20.83
C GLN A 104 19.89 -11.21 -21.73
N PRO A 105 19.21 -12.35 -21.81
CA PRO A 105 17.94 -12.45 -22.52
C PRO A 105 16.90 -11.49 -21.91
N LEU A 106 15.94 -11.08 -22.74
CA LEU A 106 14.96 -10.04 -22.38
C LEU A 106 14.21 -10.36 -21.07
N TYR A 107 13.83 -11.64 -20.87
CA TYR A 107 13.12 -12.03 -19.64
C TYR A 107 13.96 -11.84 -18.37
N ALA A 108 15.27 -12.08 -18.43
CA ALA A 108 16.17 -11.87 -17.31
C ALA A 108 16.32 -10.38 -16.99
N ARG A 109 16.50 -9.55 -18.03
CA ARG A 109 16.56 -8.09 -17.88
C ARG A 109 15.26 -7.54 -17.31
N ALA A 110 14.11 -7.99 -17.83
CA ALA A 110 12.81 -7.61 -17.32
C ALA A 110 12.62 -8.03 -15.85
N ALA A 111 13.04 -9.25 -15.49
CA ALA A 111 12.99 -9.72 -14.11
C ALA A 111 13.86 -8.88 -13.17
N VAL A 112 15.08 -8.51 -13.59
CA VAL A 112 15.96 -7.63 -12.80
C VAL A 112 15.30 -6.26 -12.59
N VAL A 113 14.74 -5.66 -13.65
CA VAL A 113 14.08 -4.35 -13.55
C VAL A 113 12.84 -4.40 -12.64
N ALA A 114 12.05 -5.47 -12.73
CA ALA A 114 10.86 -5.63 -11.89
C ALA A 114 11.19 -5.98 -10.43
N ALA A 115 12.41 -6.49 -10.15
CA ALA A 115 12.79 -7.01 -8.85
C ALA A 115 12.83 -5.95 -7.75
N GLY A 116 13.23 -4.71 -8.06
CA GLY A 116 13.24 -3.62 -7.09
C GLY A 116 11.84 -3.31 -6.53
N PRO A 117 10.88 -2.92 -7.38
CA PRO A 117 9.50 -2.73 -6.94
C PRO A 117 8.90 -3.96 -6.25
N ALA A 118 9.14 -5.17 -6.80
CA ALA A 118 8.64 -6.41 -6.22
C ALA A 118 9.18 -6.66 -4.81
N ALA A 119 10.45 -6.35 -4.56
CA ALA A 119 11.06 -6.45 -3.24
C ALA A 119 10.39 -5.50 -2.23
N ASN A 120 10.04 -4.27 -2.64
CA ASN A 120 9.31 -3.33 -1.78
C ASN A 120 7.90 -3.84 -1.45
N PHE A 121 7.17 -4.42 -2.40
CA PHE A 121 5.87 -5.04 -2.13
C PHE A 121 6.00 -6.21 -1.16
N LEU A 122 6.99 -7.09 -1.38
CA LEU A 122 7.26 -8.21 -0.47
C LEU A 122 7.60 -7.73 0.94
N PHE A 123 8.44 -6.71 1.06
CA PHE A 123 8.79 -6.09 2.33
C PHE A 123 7.56 -5.50 3.04
N ALA A 124 6.70 -4.78 2.32
CA ALA A 124 5.45 -4.25 2.88
C ALA A 124 4.54 -5.37 3.41
N ILE A 125 4.39 -6.46 2.66
CA ILE A 125 3.62 -7.64 3.09
C ILE A 125 4.22 -8.25 4.37
N ILE A 126 5.55 -8.41 4.43
CA ILE A 126 6.23 -8.97 5.62
C ILE A 126 6.01 -8.08 6.84
N VAL A 127 6.21 -6.76 6.70
CA VAL A 127 6.04 -5.81 7.81
C VAL A 127 4.59 -5.81 8.30
N LEU A 128 3.61 -5.74 7.38
CA LEU A 128 2.19 -5.79 7.74
C LEU A 128 1.81 -7.12 8.38
N ALA A 129 2.33 -8.25 7.89
CA ALA A 129 2.07 -9.56 8.46
C ALA A 129 2.60 -9.65 9.90
N VAL A 130 3.79 -9.12 10.17
CA VAL A 130 4.35 -9.05 11.53
C VAL A 130 3.47 -8.16 12.42
N VAL A 131 3.04 -7.00 11.94
CA VAL A 131 2.13 -6.12 12.69
C VAL A 131 0.80 -6.82 12.98
N PHE A 132 0.18 -7.46 12.00
CA PHE A 132 -1.11 -8.16 12.17
C PHE A 132 -1.01 -9.39 13.07
N ALA A 133 0.14 -10.06 13.09
CA ALA A 133 0.36 -11.20 14.00
C ALA A 133 0.65 -10.76 15.43
N THR A 134 1.34 -9.63 15.63
CA THR A 134 1.80 -9.17 16.97
C THR A 134 0.83 -8.19 17.61
N MET A 135 0.53 -7.10 16.92
CA MET A 135 -0.32 -6.01 17.41
C MET A 135 -1.80 -6.24 17.08
N GLY A 136 -2.08 -7.04 16.04
CA GLY A 136 -3.42 -7.23 15.49
C GLY A 136 -3.75 -6.19 14.43
N GLN A 137 -4.83 -6.44 13.70
CA GLN A 137 -5.42 -5.51 12.75
C GLN A 137 -6.53 -4.73 13.44
N SER A 138 -6.42 -3.41 13.41
CA SER A 138 -7.47 -2.52 13.90
C SER A 138 -8.43 -2.19 12.78
N PHE A 139 -9.71 -2.38 13.00
CA PHE A 139 -10.77 -1.95 12.07
C PHE A 139 -12.01 -1.51 12.84
N THR A 140 -12.86 -0.72 12.19
CA THR A 140 -14.17 -0.38 12.73
C THR A 140 -15.12 -1.52 12.35
N PRO A 141 -15.66 -2.27 13.33
CA PRO A 141 -16.63 -3.32 13.01
C PRO A 141 -17.91 -2.73 12.40
N ALA A 142 -18.61 -3.50 11.60
CA ALA A 142 -19.88 -3.08 11.00
C ALA A 142 -21.02 -3.11 12.04
N VAL A 143 -20.80 -2.49 13.20
CA VAL A 143 -21.77 -2.36 14.29
C VAL A 143 -22.43 -0.99 14.21
N VAL A 144 -23.76 -0.99 14.22
CA VAL A 144 -24.59 0.20 14.23
C VAL A 144 -24.58 0.81 15.64
N ASP A 145 -24.05 2.01 15.78
CA ASP A 145 -24.04 2.75 17.06
C ASP A 145 -25.38 3.47 17.28
N ALA A 146 -25.86 4.15 16.25
CA ALA A 146 -27.16 4.80 16.26
C ALA A 146 -27.80 4.75 14.87
N VAL A 147 -29.13 4.74 14.85
CA VAL A 147 -29.97 4.84 13.66
C VAL A 147 -30.60 6.22 13.64
N ILE A 148 -30.49 6.89 12.51
CA ILE A 148 -31.09 8.21 12.29
C ILE A 148 -32.57 7.98 11.95
N GLU A 149 -33.47 8.69 12.62
CA GLU A 149 -34.91 8.64 12.32
C GLU A 149 -35.20 9.10 10.89
N ASP A 150 -36.28 8.61 10.33
CA ASP A 150 -36.72 8.92 8.96
C ASP A 150 -35.69 8.58 7.87
N THR A 151 -34.93 7.48 8.06
CA THR A 151 -33.96 6.96 7.08
C THR A 151 -34.26 5.55 6.65
N ALA A 152 -33.60 5.09 5.58
CA ALA A 152 -33.75 3.74 5.07
C ALA A 152 -33.47 2.66 6.13
N ALA A 153 -32.52 2.89 7.03
CA ALA A 153 -32.20 1.97 8.13
C ALA A 153 -33.34 1.91 9.15
N SER A 154 -33.91 3.06 9.50
CA SER A 154 -35.07 3.12 10.42
C SER A 154 -36.28 2.42 9.85
N ASP A 155 -36.60 2.67 8.57
CA ASP A 155 -37.75 2.04 7.87
C ASP A 155 -37.61 0.51 7.78
N ALA A 156 -36.39 0.03 7.60
CA ALA A 156 -36.10 -1.40 7.51
C ALA A 156 -36.02 -2.10 8.87
N GLY A 157 -36.10 -1.36 9.97
CA GLY A 157 -36.07 -1.92 11.32
C GLY A 157 -34.64 -2.28 11.82
N VAL A 158 -33.61 -1.66 11.27
CA VAL A 158 -32.24 -1.71 11.81
C VAL A 158 -32.25 -1.03 13.18
N LYS A 159 -31.53 -1.58 14.14
CA LYS A 159 -31.46 -1.05 15.52
C LYS A 159 -30.03 -0.76 15.91
N ALA A 160 -29.88 0.13 16.90
CA ALA A 160 -28.59 0.33 17.55
C ALA A 160 -28.14 -0.98 18.21
N GLY A 161 -26.88 -1.33 18.08
CA GLY A 161 -26.29 -2.59 18.51
C GLY A 161 -26.29 -3.70 17.47
N ASP A 162 -27.01 -3.57 16.35
CA ASP A 162 -26.96 -4.55 15.27
C ASP A 162 -25.54 -4.62 14.68
N ARG A 163 -25.01 -5.83 14.50
CA ARG A 163 -23.80 -6.08 13.74
C ARG A 163 -24.19 -6.56 12.35
N ILE A 164 -23.88 -5.80 11.32
CA ILE A 164 -24.12 -6.19 9.93
C ILE A 164 -23.07 -7.22 9.54
N VAL A 165 -23.49 -8.45 9.24
CA VAL A 165 -22.61 -9.58 8.95
C VAL A 165 -22.61 -9.96 7.48
N GLU A 166 -23.65 -9.59 6.71
CA GLU A 166 -23.78 -9.94 5.30
C GLU A 166 -24.63 -8.91 4.54
N ILE A 167 -24.28 -8.64 3.28
CA ILE A 167 -25.07 -7.84 2.32
C ILE A 167 -25.05 -8.55 0.97
N ASP A 168 -26.23 -8.88 0.42
CA ASP A 168 -26.41 -9.57 -0.86
C ASP A 168 -25.54 -10.84 -0.98
N GLY A 169 -25.44 -11.64 0.09
CA GLY A 169 -24.61 -12.85 0.13
C GLY A 169 -23.10 -12.59 0.34
N GLN A 170 -22.68 -11.34 0.45
CA GLN A 170 -21.29 -10.97 0.72
C GLN A 170 -21.08 -10.74 2.21
N ALA A 171 -20.16 -11.50 2.83
CA ALA A 171 -19.80 -11.30 4.23
C ALA A 171 -19.16 -9.93 4.46
N ILE A 172 -19.58 -9.25 5.53
CA ILE A 172 -19.14 -7.92 5.95
C ILE A 172 -18.48 -8.00 7.31
N GLU A 173 -17.24 -7.57 7.38
CA GLU A 173 -16.48 -7.49 8.64
C GLU A 173 -16.29 -6.04 9.10
N ARG A 174 -16.20 -5.09 8.13
CA ARG A 174 -15.81 -3.71 8.37
C ARG A 174 -16.90 -2.73 7.97
N PHE A 175 -17.02 -1.66 8.75
CA PHE A 175 -17.98 -0.58 8.44
C PHE A 175 -17.71 0.08 7.09
N GLU A 176 -16.44 0.17 6.68
CA GLU A 176 -16.04 0.73 5.38
C GLU A 176 -16.56 -0.10 4.20
N GLU A 177 -16.69 -1.42 4.36
CA GLU A 177 -17.26 -2.32 3.34
C GLU A 177 -18.77 -2.05 3.19
N LEU A 178 -19.48 -1.96 4.31
CA LEU A 178 -20.89 -1.54 4.34
C LEU A 178 -21.06 -0.18 3.64
N GLN A 179 -20.24 0.81 4.02
CA GLN A 179 -20.31 2.16 3.47
C GLN A 179 -20.10 2.18 1.96
N LEU A 180 -19.15 1.37 1.46
CA LEU A 180 -18.86 1.26 0.03
C LEU A 180 -20.06 0.70 -0.73
N ILE A 181 -20.63 -0.44 -0.28
CA ILE A 181 -21.77 -1.09 -0.94
C ILE A 181 -22.99 -0.15 -0.93
N VAL A 182 -23.31 0.40 0.23
CA VAL A 182 -24.45 1.33 0.38
C VAL A 182 -24.29 2.56 -0.51
N SER A 183 -23.11 3.21 -0.51
CA SER A 183 -22.89 4.44 -1.29
C SER A 183 -22.96 4.22 -2.80
N THR A 184 -22.64 3.02 -3.27
CA THR A 184 -22.68 2.66 -4.70
C THR A 184 -24.03 2.12 -5.15
N SER A 185 -24.99 1.92 -4.24
CA SER A 185 -26.31 1.31 -4.51
C SER A 185 -27.47 2.23 -4.15
N PRO A 186 -27.52 3.51 -4.66
CA PRO A 186 -28.65 4.39 -4.38
C PRO A 186 -29.95 3.86 -4.98
N ASN A 187 -31.02 3.77 -4.20
CA ASN A 187 -32.36 3.28 -4.56
C ASN A 187 -32.39 1.82 -5.04
N ILE A 188 -31.38 1.02 -4.71
CA ILE A 188 -31.34 -0.41 -4.98
C ILE A 188 -31.61 -1.14 -3.67
N ALA A 189 -32.57 -2.10 -3.67
CA ALA A 189 -32.82 -2.92 -2.50
C ALA A 189 -31.64 -3.86 -2.24
N LEU A 190 -31.16 -3.90 -1.00
CA LEU A 190 -30.06 -4.73 -0.53
C LEU A 190 -30.59 -5.68 0.55
N ASP A 191 -30.24 -6.96 0.43
CA ASP A 191 -30.56 -7.98 1.43
C ASP A 191 -29.48 -7.93 2.53
N LEU A 192 -29.83 -7.45 3.72
CA LEU A 192 -28.96 -7.38 4.88
C LEU A 192 -29.22 -8.56 5.83
N VAL A 193 -28.14 -9.17 6.31
CA VAL A 193 -28.20 -10.03 7.50
C VAL A 193 -27.48 -9.30 8.64
N VAL A 194 -28.22 -9.07 9.72
CA VAL A 194 -27.67 -8.47 10.95
C VAL A 194 -27.68 -9.49 12.08
N GLU A 195 -26.66 -9.46 12.91
CA GLU A 195 -26.62 -10.20 14.17
C GLU A 195 -27.18 -9.30 15.28
N ARG A 196 -28.31 -9.69 15.83
CA ARG A 196 -29.00 -9.01 16.94
C ARG A 196 -29.19 -9.99 18.07
N ASP A 197 -28.68 -9.69 19.25
CA ASP A 197 -28.76 -10.58 20.43
C ASP A 197 -28.24 -12.00 20.11
N GLN A 198 -27.15 -12.10 19.36
CA GLN A 198 -26.54 -13.35 18.89
C GLN A 198 -27.44 -14.19 17.94
N GLN A 199 -28.47 -13.61 17.38
CA GLN A 199 -29.33 -14.26 16.39
C GLN A 199 -29.28 -13.53 15.05
N PRO A 200 -29.22 -14.26 13.93
CA PRO A 200 -29.28 -13.64 12.60
C PRO A 200 -30.71 -13.14 12.30
N VAL A 201 -30.81 -11.91 11.85
CA VAL A 201 -32.07 -11.28 11.41
C VAL A 201 -31.87 -10.78 9.99
N SER A 202 -32.70 -11.23 9.07
CA SER A 202 -32.70 -10.77 7.67
C SER A 202 -33.60 -9.54 7.53
N LEU A 203 -33.08 -8.50 6.89
CA LEU A 203 -33.72 -7.22 6.64
C LEU A 203 -33.51 -6.83 5.18
N VAL A 204 -34.49 -6.20 4.56
CA VAL A 204 -34.34 -5.60 3.23
C VAL A 204 -34.26 -4.09 3.38
N VAL A 205 -33.19 -3.47 2.89
CA VAL A 205 -32.99 -2.06 3.02
C VAL A 205 -32.75 -1.43 1.65
N THR A 206 -33.45 -0.34 1.35
CA THR A 206 -33.23 0.42 0.12
C THR A 206 -32.58 1.76 0.45
N PRO A 207 -31.25 1.92 0.26
CA PRO A 207 -30.56 3.16 0.55
C PRO A 207 -31.17 4.33 -0.21
N ARG A 208 -31.51 5.42 0.49
CA ARG A 208 -32.05 6.61 -0.15
C ARG A 208 -30.96 7.33 -0.93
N SER A 209 -31.27 7.85 -2.11
CA SER A 209 -30.37 8.67 -2.89
C SER A 209 -30.18 10.03 -2.23
N ARG A 210 -28.94 10.42 -1.93
CA ARG A 210 -28.57 11.73 -1.43
C ARG A 210 -27.57 12.37 -2.37
N GLU A 211 -27.80 13.64 -2.73
CA GLU A 211 -26.79 14.41 -3.45
C GLU A 211 -25.64 14.74 -2.49
N PHE A 212 -24.47 14.24 -2.82
CA PHE A 212 -23.23 14.63 -2.20
C PHE A 212 -22.53 15.63 -3.13
N VAL A 213 -22.33 16.82 -2.63
CA VAL A 213 -21.52 17.84 -3.32
C VAL A 213 -20.11 17.67 -2.82
N ASP A 214 -19.19 17.27 -3.70
CA ASP A 214 -17.79 17.20 -3.33
C ASP A 214 -17.23 18.61 -3.09
N ARG A 215 -16.06 18.72 -2.49
CA ARG A 215 -15.41 20.00 -2.15
C ARG A 215 -15.19 20.92 -3.37
N PHE A 216 -15.40 20.41 -4.57
CA PHE A 216 -15.16 21.08 -5.85
C PHE A 216 -16.45 21.38 -6.61
N GLY A 217 -17.59 21.16 -5.98
CA GLY A 217 -18.90 21.44 -6.56
C GLY A 217 -19.43 20.30 -7.47
N GLY A 218 -18.71 19.18 -7.57
CA GLY A 218 -19.17 17.98 -8.28
C GLY A 218 -20.35 17.33 -7.53
N LYS A 219 -21.50 17.23 -8.18
CA LYS A 219 -22.70 16.59 -7.62
C LYS A 219 -22.69 15.11 -7.94
N GLN A 220 -22.63 14.24 -6.93
CA GLN A 220 -22.77 12.80 -7.09
C GLN A 220 -23.97 12.29 -6.28
N LYS A 221 -24.74 11.38 -6.86
CA LYS A 221 -25.80 10.68 -6.12
C LYS A 221 -25.17 9.48 -5.43
N VAL A 222 -25.22 9.47 -4.11
CA VAL A 222 -24.73 8.37 -3.28
C VAL A 222 -25.86 7.77 -2.48
N GLY A 223 -25.82 6.47 -2.26
CA GLY A 223 -26.76 5.79 -1.37
C GLY A 223 -26.47 6.20 0.08
N PHE A 224 -27.53 6.43 0.84
CA PHE A 224 -27.48 6.79 2.25
C PHE A 224 -28.40 5.88 3.05
N LEU A 225 -27.84 5.21 4.07
CA LEU A 225 -28.57 4.27 4.91
C LEU A 225 -29.13 4.94 6.18
N GLY A 226 -28.38 5.83 6.79
CA GLY A 226 -28.77 6.51 8.01
C GLY A 226 -28.33 5.79 9.29
N VAL A 227 -27.20 5.09 9.25
CA VAL A 227 -26.57 4.49 10.42
C VAL A 227 -25.27 5.23 10.77
N SER A 228 -24.99 5.37 12.06
CA SER A 228 -23.68 5.82 12.55
C SER A 228 -22.80 4.63 12.89
N ARG A 229 -21.49 4.80 12.69
CA ARG A 229 -20.51 3.80 13.09
C ARG A 229 -20.19 3.89 14.57
N SER A 230 -19.93 2.76 15.19
CA SER A 230 -19.31 2.73 16.52
C SER A 230 -17.92 3.38 16.45
N GLY A 231 -17.62 4.26 17.41
CA GLY A 231 -16.28 4.82 17.58
C GLY A 231 -15.26 3.81 18.12
N LYS A 232 -15.69 2.60 18.46
CA LYS A 232 -14.82 1.55 19.02
C LYS A 232 -14.08 0.84 17.90
N LEU A 233 -12.76 0.76 18.03
CA LEU A 233 -11.91 -0.06 17.17
C LEU A 233 -11.82 -1.48 17.75
N GLU A 234 -12.10 -2.47 16.95
CA GLU A 234 -11.77 -3.85 17.27
C GLU A 234 -10.35 -4.17 16.81
N HIS A 235 -9.62 -4.89 17.65
CA HIS A 235 -8.28 -5.38 17.36
C HIS A 235 -8.34 -6.89 17.27
N VAL A 236 -8.17 -7.42 16.07
CA VAL A 236 -8.12 -8.86 15.86
C VAL A 236 -6.68 -9.28 15.56
N ARG A 237 -6.14 -10.16 16.39
CA ARG A 237 -4.85 -10.80 16.13
C ARG A 237 -5.05 -12.01 15.24
N HIS A 238 -4.28 -12.06 14.19
CA HIS A 238 -4.33 -13.16 13.23
C HIS A 238 -3.19 -14.15 13.50
N GLY A 239 -3.45 -15.44 13.34
CA GLY A 239 -2.38 -16.44 13.29
C GLY A 239 -1.42 -16.16 12.11
N PRO A 240 -0.17 -16.66 12.13
CA PRO A 240 0.87 -16.30 11.17
C PRO A 240 0.44 -16.42 9.70
N VAL A 241 -0.25 -17.51 9.35
CA VAL A 241 -0.70 -17.76 7.97
C VAL A 241 -1.78 -16.74 7.56
N MET A 242 -2.76 -16.48 8.44
CA MET A 242 -3.81 -15.50 8.18
C MET A 242 -3.27 -14.08 8.16
N ALA A 243 -2.26 -13.77 8.98
CA ALA A 243 -1.60 -12.48 8.98
C ALA A 243 -0.94 -12.19 7.61
N VAL A 244 -0.27 -13.17 6.99
CA VAL A 244 0.30 -13.03 5.64
C VAL A 244 -0.81 -12.84 4.60
N TRP A 245 -1.90 -13.60 4.68
CA TRP A 245 -3.05 -13.46 3.78
C TRP A 245 -3.66 -12.06 3.85
N TYR A 246 -3.99 -11.58 5.06
CA TYR A 246 -4.55 -10.24 5.25
C TYR A 246 -3.57 -9.13 4.86
N ALA A 247 -2.27 -9.29 5.13
CA ALA A 247 -1.24 -8.35 4.71
C ALA A 247 -1.15 -8.25 3.18
N THR A 248 -1.20 -9.37 2.49
CA THR A 248 -1.19 -9.41 1.01
C THR A 248 -2.45 -8.73 0.44
N ARG A 249 -3.64 -9.08 0.97
CA ARG A 249 -4.91 -8.47 0.57
C ARG A 249 -4.91 -6.95 0.80
N GLU A 250 -4.41 -6.51 1.95
CA GLU A 250 -4.36 -5.09 2.29
C GLU A 250 -3.37 -4.32 1.42
N THR A 251 -2.18 -4.87 1.17
CA THR A 251 -1.20 -4.28 0.25
C THR A 251 -1.79 -4.13 -1.16
N TRP A 252 -2.47 -5.16 -1.66
CA TRP A 252 -3.16 -5.10 -2.95
C TRP A 252 -4.26 -4.03 -2.97
N ARG A 253 -5.11 -4.02 -1.93
CA ARG A 253 -6.22 -3.04 -1.80
C ARG A 253 -5.70 -1.61 -1.82
N LEU A 254 -4.66 -1.31 -1.03
CA LEU A 254 -4.05 0.01 -0.95
C LEU A 254 -3.41 0.42 -2.29
N SER A 255 -2.73 -0.51 -2.96
CA SER A 255 -2.12 -0.27 -4.27
C SER A 255 -3.17 0.08 -5.33
N VAL A 256 -4.25 -0.71 -5.41
CA VAL A 256 -5.35 -0.45 -6.36
C VAL A 256 -6.05 0.88 -6.04
N LEU A 257 -6.27 1.19 -4.75
CA LEU A 257 -6.88 2.45 -4.34
C LEU A 257 -6.00 3.64 -4.73
N THR A 258 -4.69 3.55 -4.49
CA THR A 258 -3.72 4.59 -4.88
C THR A 258 -3.73 4.81 -6.39
N LEU A 259 -3.65 3.73 -7.19
CA LEU A 259 -3.69 3.83 -8.64
C LEU A 259 -5.01 4.43 -9.15
N LYS A 260 -6.16 4.05 -8.57
CA LYS A 260 -7.46 4.65 -8.90
C LYS A 260 -7.50 6.14 -8.58
N ASN A 261 -6.94 6.56 -7.43
CA ASN A 261 -6.90 7.97 -7.06
C ASN A 261 -5.99 8.77 -8.00
N VAL A 262 -4.80 8.25 -8.31
CA VAL A 262 -3.89 8.86 -9.31
C VAL A 262 -4.57 8.97 -10.68
N TRP A 263 -5.24 7.90 -11.12
CA TRP A 263 -5.98 7.93 -12.39
C TRP A 263 -7.07 9.00 -12.42
N ARG A 264 -7.85 9.13 -11.32
CA ARG A 264 -8.89 10.18 -11.21
C ARG A 264 -8.31 11.58 -11.24
N MET A 265 -7.12 11.79 -10.68
CA MET A 265 -6.39 13.06 -10.77
C MET A 265 -5.98 13.37 -12.22
N ILE A 266 -5.38 12.40 -12.91
CA ILE A 266 -4.94 12.56 -14.31
C ILE A 266 -6.13 12.77 -15.26
N SER A 267 -7.24 12.05 -15.02
CA SER A 267 -8.47 12.19 -15.84
C SER A 267 -9.28 13.46 -15.57
N GLY A 268 -8.82 14.34 -14.65
CA GLY A 268 -9.51 15.58 -14.30
C GLY A 268 -10.79 15.37 -13.48
N SER A 269 -11.08 14.14 -13.03
CA SER A 269 -12.24 13.83 -12.24
C SER A 269 -12.09 14.24 -10.76
N ARG A 270 -10.87 14.62 -10.33
CA ARG A 270 -10.53 15.20 -9.02
C ARG A 270 -9.31 16.11 -9.12
N PRO A 271 -9.32 17.30 -8.49
CA PRO A 271 -8.14 18.15 -8.38
C PRO A 271 -7.08 17.54 -7.43
N ALA A 272 -5.81 17.92 -7.66
CA ALA A 272 -4.65 17.40 -6.94
C ALA A 272 -4.61 17.74 -5.43
N ASP A 273 -5.42 18.69 -4.96
CA ASP A 273 -5.46 19.14 -3.56
C ASP A 273 -6.06 18.13 -2.57
N ASP A 274 -6.68 17.05 -3.06
CA ASP A 274 -7.30 16.01 -2.23
C ASP A 274 -6.28 15.03 -1.59
N LEU A 275 -4.99 15.10 -1.95
CA LEU A 275 -3.94 14.27 -1.33
C LEU A 275 -3.61 14.71 0.12
N ARG A 276 -4.03 15.90 0.53
CA ARG A 276 -3.79 16.41 1.90
C ARG A 276 -4.68 15.79 2.99
N GLY A 277 -5.61 14.92 2.63
CA GLY A 277 -6.59 14.32 3.57
C GLY A 277 -6.44 12.82 3.81
N VAL A 278 -5.39 12.17 3.29
CA VAL A 278 -5.19 10.71 3.41
C VAL A 278 -3.94 10.35 4.26
N ILE A 279 -3.27 11.37 4.80
CA ILE A 279 -2.13 11.18 5.73
C ILE A 279 -2.58 11.58 7.13
#